data_4d6c02af3dd6317f0e13a867aeb0a885
#
_entry.id   4d6c02af3dd6317f0e13a867aeb0a885
#
_cell.length_a   1.000
_cell.length_b   1.000
_cell.length_c   1.000
_cell.angle_alpha   90.00
_cell.angle_beta   90.00
_cell.angle_gamma   90.00
#
_symmetry.space_group_name_H-M   'P 1'
#
loop_
_entity.id
_entity.type
_entity.pdbx_description
1 polymer ?
#
loop_
_entity_poly.entity_id
_entity_poly.type
_entity_poly.pdbx_seq_one_letter_code
_entity_poly.pdbx_strand_id
1 'polypeptide(L)'
;MKFVDEFRDPELITKAAEEIRRLADPNRHYRLMEVCGGHTHAIYRFGLKDVLPTNIELIHGPGCPVCVLPMGRIDDALSLAMNPDVIFAAFGDMMRVPGTHGSPLEHKARGMDVRIVYSPSDAIKLARMNPQKHVMFFAIGFETTAPSTALTLQRAKAEGVHNFSVFCNHVTIIPAIRAILDSPDMRLDGFIGPGHVSTVIGCRPYEWIAKNEHKPIVVCGFEPLDLLQSIVMILAQLQKGEAKVENQYKRVVPWEGNRAALKAMADTFQLRPYFEWRGLGFISQSALRIRDEYAEWDSEQRFHVPGIRVTDPKAAQCGEVLKGVLKPAQCKLFGKECTPENPVGALMVSSEGSCAAYYNYEHRKANLVTTLSSPA
;
A
#
# COMPACT_ATOMS: atom_id res chain seq x y z
N MET A 1 14.69 -17.25 15.24
CA MET A 1 15.04 -15.80 15.38
C MET A 1 14.00 -15.18 16.29
N LYS A 2 14.39 -14.52 17.36
CA LYS A 2 13.47 -13.91 18.32
C LYS A 2 12.43 -13.02 17.62
N PHE A 3 11.15 -13.13 18.02
CA PHE A 3 9.99 -12.45 17.42
C PHE A 3 9.63 -12.86 15.97
N VAL A 4 10.21 -13.91 15.43
CA VAL A 4 9.86 -14.50 14.13
C VAL A 4 9.43 -15.94 14.30
N ASP A 5 10.31 -16.80 14.83
CA ASP A 5 10.05 -18.25 14.90
C ASP A 5 8.88 -18.56 15.86
N GLU A 6 8.77 -17.82 16.97
CA GLU A 6 7.65 -17.95 17.92
C GLU A 6 6.29 -17.61 17.27
N PHE A 7 6.28 -16.69 16.28
CA PHE A 7 5.06 -16.31 15.56
C PHE A 7 4.74 -17.20 14.35
N ARG A 8 5.57 -18.22 14.10
CA ARG A 8 5.39 -19.26 13.08
C ARG A 8 5.20 -20.65 13.68
N ASP A 9 5.09 -20.74 14.99
CA ASP A 9 4.90 -21.99 15.72
C ASP A 9 3.59 -22.67 15.32
N PRO A 10 3.60 -23.92 14.78
CA PRO A 10 2.41 -24.60 14.30
C PRO A 10 1.37 -24.88 15.39
N GLU A 11 1.81 -25.14 16.64
CA GLU A 11 0.89 -25.41 17.73
C GLU A 11 0.13 -24.15 18.14
N LEU A 12 0.82 -23.00 18.20
CA LEU A 12 0.21 -21.70 18.49
C LEU A 12 -0.73 -21.27 17.38
N ILE A 13 -0.37 -21.52 16.13
CA ILE A 13 -1.22 -21.26 14.95
C ILE A 13 -2.49 -22.12 15.03
N THR A 14 -2.36 -23.42 15.33
CA THR A 14 -3.51 -24.32 15.49
C THR A 14 -4.44 -23.87 16.60
N LYS A 15 -3.90 -23.53 17.78
CA LYS A 15 -4.69 -23.00 18.91
C LYS A 15 -5.42 -21.71 18.57
N ALA A 16 -4.76 -20.77 17.84
CA ALA A 16 -5.39 -19.54 17.40
C ALA A 16 -6.52 -19.82 16.39
N ALA A 17 -6.34 -20.76 15.47
CA ALA A 17 -7.39 -21.16 14.54
C ALA A 17 -8.57 -21.85 15.22
N GLU A 18 -8.34 -22.66 16.24
CA GLU A 18 -9.39 -23.26 17.08
C GLU A 18 -10.18 -22.18 17.84
N GLU A 19 -9.49 -21.20 18.42
CA GLU A 19 -10.13 -20.08 19.10
C GLU A 19 -10.98 -19.21 18.15
N ILE A 20 -10.50 -19.00 16.92
CA ILE A 20 -11.28 -18.34 15.87
C ILE A 20 -12.59 -19.12 15.60
N ARG A 21 -12.50 -20.45 15.44
CA ARG A 21 -13.72 -21.29 15.23
C ARG A 21 -14.67 -21.24 16.40
N ARG A 22 -14.17 -21.14 17.62
CA ARG A 22 -14.96 -21.05 18.84
C ARG A 22 -15.71 -19.70 18.94
N LEU A 23 -15.07 -18.62 18.52
CA LEU A 23 -15.62 -17.25 18.60
C LEU A 23 -16.56 -16.91 17.45
N ALA A 24 -16.33 -17.49 16.28
CA ALA A 24 -17.13 -17.22 15.10
C ALA A 24 -18.50 -17.93 15.22
N ASP A 25 -19.59 -17.14 15.22
CA ASP A 25 -20.94 -17.67 15.10
C ASP A 25 -21.13 -18.30 13.71
N PRO A 26 -21.44 -19.62 13.61
CA PRO A 26 -21.59 -20.30 12.33
C PRO A 26 -22.73 -19.75 11.47
N ASN A 27 -23.70 -19.04 12.06
CA ASN A 27 -24.83 -18.43 11.36
C ASN A 27 -24.56 -17.00 10.88
N ARG A 28 -23.37 -16.45 11.18
CA ARG A 28 -22.98 -15.09 10.81
C ARG A 28 -21.82 -15.14 9.83
N HIS A 29 -21.90 -14.35 8.76
CA HIS A 29 -20.79 -14.09 7.87
C HIS A 29 -20.00 -12.85 8.34
N TYR A 30 -18.69 -12.99 8.48
CA TYR A 30 -17.80 -11.93 8.93
C TYR A 30 -16.96 -11.43 7.76
N ARG A 31 -16.90 -10.12 7.58
CA ARG A 31 -16.09 -9.47 6.54
C ARG A 31 -15.03 -8.57 7.21
N LEU A 32 -13.80 -9.00 7.22
CA LEU A 32 -12.68 -8.32 7.84
C LEU A 32 -11.74 -7.77 6.77
N MET A 33 -11.53 -6.44 6.78
CA MET A 33 -10.64 -5.81 5.80
C MET A 33 -9.26 -5.57 6.41
N GLU A 34 -8.22 -6.03 5.72
CA GLU A 34 -6.86 -5.55 5.94
C GLU A 34 -6.53 -4.39 4.97
N VAL A 35 -5.73 -3.44 5.43
CA VAL A 35 -5.36 -2.24 4.69
C VAL A 35 -3.83 -2.04 4.64
N CYS A 36 -3.11 -3.15 4.43
CA CYS A 36 -1.66 -3.16 4.33
C CYS A 36 -1.20 -4.26 3.37
N GLY A 37 -0.51 -3.91 2.29
CA GLY A 37 -0.04 -4.88 1.30
C GLY A 37 0.84 -6.00 1.89
N GLY A 38 1.57 -5.72 2.98
CA GLY A 38 2.30 -6.73 3.73
C GLY A 38 1.39 -7.80 4.35
N HIS A 39 0.18 -7.42 4.83
CA HIS A 39 -0.81 -8.39 5.30
C HIS A 39 -1.38 -9.21 4.16
N THR A 40 -1.74 -8.57 3.03
CA THR A 40 -2.18 -9.27 1.81
C THR A 40 -1.18 -10.36 1.43
N HIS A 41 0.10 -9.96 1.31
CA HIS A 41 1.17 -10.89 0.97
C HIS A 41 1.30 -12.04 1.99
N ALA A 42 1.27 -11.74 3.30
CA ALA A 42 1.40 -12.74 4.36
C ALA A 42 0.21 -13.72 4.37
N ILE A 43 -1.02 -13.23 4.22
CA ILE A 43 -2.23 -14.07 4.17
C ILE A 43 -2.12 -15.13 3.08
N TYR A 44 -1.72 -14.74 1.87
CA TYR A 44 -1.58 -15.67 0.76
C TYR A 44 -0.33 -16.56 0.90
N ARG A 45 0.81 -15.98 1.27
CA ARG A 45 2.07 -16.70 1.43
C ARG A 45 1.98 -17.85 2.43
N PHE A 46 1.32 -17.62 3.55
CA PHE A 46 1.19 -18.59 4.62
C PHE A 46 -0.10 -19.43 4.54
N GLY A 47 -0.93 -19.23 3.52
CA GLY A 47 -2.17 -19.98 3.33
C GLY A 47 -3.17 -19.79 4.47
N LEU A 48 -3.23 -18.60 5.07
CA LEU A 48 -4.06 -18.37 6.27
C LEU A 48 -5.55 -18.56 6.01
N LYS A 49 -6.00 -18.40 4.77
CA LYS A 49 -7.38 -18.68 4.39
C LYS A 49 -7.80 -20.12 4.60
N ASP A 50 -6.85 -21.06 4.46
CA ASP A 50 -7.12 -22.50 4.56
C ASP A 50 -7.38 -22.96 6.02
N VAL A 51 -6.93 -22.17 7.00
CA VAL A 51 -7.10 -22.45 8.43
C VAL A 51 -8.30 -21.73 9.06
N LEU A 52 -8.86 -20.74 8.36
CA LEU A 52 -10.03 -19.98 8.82
C LEU A 52 -11.34 -20.69 8.48
N PRO A 53 -12.40 -20.54 9.30
CA PRO A 53 -13.73 -21.01 8.94
C PRO A 53 -14.28 -20.26 7.73
N THR A 54 -15.08 -20.95 6.91
CA THR A 54 -15.58 -20.44 5.61
C THR A 54 -16.48 -19.21 5.71
N ASN A 55 -17.02 -18.93 6.89
CA ASN A 55 -17.84 -17.76 7.18
C ASN A 55 -17.01 -16.51 7.58
N ILE A 56 -15.67 -16.58 7.56
CA ILE A 56 -14.80 -15.42 7.72
C ILE A 56 -14.17 -15.09 6.35
N GLU A 57 -14.55 -13.94 5.82
CA GLU A 57 -13.99 -13.40 4.57
C GLU A 57 -12.95 -12.32 4.87
N LEU A 58 -11.72 -12.52 4.36
CA LEU A 58 -10.67 -11.50 4.38
C LEU A 58 -10.76 -10.68 3.10
N ILE A 59 -10.88 -9.37 3.26
CA ILE A 59 -10.96 -8.38 2.19
C ILE A 59 -9.66 -7.59 2.15
N HIS A 60 -9.11 -7.44 0.95
CA HIS A 60 -7.84 -6.76 0.72
C HIS A 60 -8.08 -5.33 0.26
N GLY A 61 -7.95 -4.39 1.18
CA GLY A 61 -8.14 -2.97 0.94
C GLY A 61 -6.92 -2.27 0.33
N PRO A 62 -6.90 -0.92 0.29
CA PRO A 62 -5.89 -0.12 -0.41
C PRO A 62 -4.56 -0.01 0.36
N GLY A 63 -3.88 -1.14 0.56
CA GLY A 63 -2.63 -1.22 1.31
C GLY A 63 -1.33 -1.08 0.50
N CYS A 64 -1.40 -1.04 -0.84
CA CYS A 64 -0.25 -0.99 -1.74
C CYS A 64 -0.18 0.39 -2.43
N PRO A 65 0.87 1.22 -2.20
CA PRO A 65 0.92 2.59 -2.72
C PRO A 65 1.00 2.65 -4.24
N VAL A 66 1.74 1.75 -4.88
CA VAL A 66 1.83 1.70 -6.35
C VAL A 66 0.52 1.25 -6.99
N CYS A 67 -0.31 0.51 -6.26
CA CYS A 67 -1.59 0.01 -6.73
C CYS A 67 -2.68 1.09 -6.77
N VAL A 68 -2.53 2.13 -5.97
CA VAL A 68 -3.51 3.22 -5.86
C VAL A 68 -3.07 4.52 -6.54
N LEU A 69 -1.87 4.52 -7.12
CA LEU A 69 -1.32 5.69 -7.82
C LEU A 69 -2.02 5.89 -9.17
N PRO A 70 -2.56 7.09 -9.47
CA PRO A 70 -3.13 7.40 -10.78
C PRO A 70 -2.09 7.32 -11.90
N MET A 71 -2.47 6.79 -13.06
CA MET A 71 -1.58 6.70 -14.22
C MET A 71 -1.06 8.06 -14.66
N GLY A 72 -1.90 9.11 -14.59
CA GLY A 72 -1.49 10.46 -14.93
C GLY A 72 -0.31 10.99 -14.14
N ARG A 73 -0.14 10.58 -12.88
CA ARG A 73 1.04 10.95 -12.08
C ARG A 73 2.34 10.32 -12.60
N ILE A 74 2.22 9.13 -13.18
CA ILE A 74 3.35 8.45 -13.82
C ILE A 74 3.69 9.16 -15.12
N ASP A 75 2.67 9.47 -15.94
CA ASP A 75 2.84 10.15 -17.22
C ASP A 75 3.42 11.57 -17.02
N ASP A 76 2.96 12.31 -16.03
CA ASP A 76 3.52 13.60 -15.65
C ASP A 76 5.02 13.50 -15.35
N ALA A 77 5.40 12.57 -14.47
CA ALA A 77 6.81 12.40 -14.09
C ALA A 77 7.68 11.92 -15.25
N LEU A 78 7.18 11.00 -16.07
CA LEU A 78 7.90 10.53 -17.27
C LEU A 78 8.04 11.65 -18.30
N SER A 79 7.04 12.52 -18.47
CA SER A 79 7.14 13.67 -19.38
C SER A 79 8.25 14.65 -18.97
N LEU A 80 8.41 14.91 -17.67
CA LEU A 80 9.50 15.72 -17.14
C LEU A 80 10.87 15.05 -17.37
N ALA A 81 10.94 13.75 -17.22
CA ALA A 81 12.15 12.95 -17.38
C ALA A 81 12.53 12.69 -18.87
N MET A 82 11.69 13.07 -19.82
CA MET A 82 12.09 13.10 -21.25
C MET A 82 13.17 14.13 -21.54
N ASN A 83 13.35 15.14 -20.68
CA ASN A 83 14.47 16.05 -20.76
C ASN A 83 15.78 15.28 -20.48
N PRO A 84 16.78 15.27 -21.39
CA PRO A 84 18.03 14.53 -21.21
C PRO A 84 18.86 14.99 -20.00
N ASP A 85 18.61 16.20 -19.50
CA ASP A 85 19.27 16.77 -18.32
C ASP A 85 18.59 16.32 -17.00
N VAL A 86 17.52 15.53 -17.07
CA VAL A 86 16.81 14.99 -15.91
C VAL A 86 17.09 13.51 -15.74
N ILE A 87 17.51 13.12 -14.54
CA ILE A 87 17.58 11.73 -14.10
C ILE A 87 16.30 11.42 -13.32
N PHE A 88 15.52 10.45 -13.80
CA PHE A 88 14.38 9.89 -13.07
C PHE A 88 14.88 8.85 -12.07
N ALA A 89 14.74 9.12 -10.78
CA ALA A 89 15.12 8.21 -9.71
C ALA A 89 13.88 7.70 -8.97
N ALA A 90 13.73 6.38 -8.80
CA ALA A 90 12.62 5.80 -8.06
C ALA A 90 12.99 4.45 -7.43
N PHE A 91 12.13 3.95 -6.55
CA PHE A 91 12.26 2.59 -6.00
C PHE A 91 11.99 1.52 -7.07
N GLY A 92 12.55 0.33 -6.86
CA GLY A 92 12.53 -0.75 -7.86
C GLY A 92 11.14 -1.26 -8.23
N ASP A 93 10.19 -1.25 -7.32
CA ASP A 93 8.80 -1.64 -7.55
C ASP A 93 8.07 -0.66 -8.49
N MET A 94 8.44 0.63 -8.45
CA MET A 94 7.89 1.65 -9.35
C MET A 94 8.28 1.42 -10.81
N MET A 95 9.37 0.71 -11.09
CA MET A 95 9.91 0.53 -12.44
C MET A 95 8.94 -0.15 -13.42
N ARG A 96 8.03 -1.00 -12.92
CA ARG A 96 7.07 -1.74 -13.74
C ARG A 96 5.67 -1.12 -13.78
N VAL A 97 5.43 -0.05 -13.03
CA VAL A 97 4.09 0.56 -12.96
C VAL A 97 3.81 1.27 -14.29
N PRO A 98 2.78 0.84 -15.05
CA PRO A 98 2.55 1.42 -16.35
C PRO A 98 1.87 2.79 -16.24
N GLY A 99 2.38 3.76 -16.98
CA GLY A 99 1.66 4.94 -17.43
C GLY A 99 0.93 4.65 -18.76
N THR A 100 0.38 5.67 -19.40
CA THR A 100 -0.32 5.55 -20.69
C THR A 100 0.62 5.07 -21.82
N HIS A 101 1.88 5.50 -21.78
CA HIS A 101 2.86 5.23 -22.84
C HIS A 101 3.95 4.24 -22.41
N GLY A 102 3.69 3.49 -21.37
CA GLY A 102 4.60 2.47 -20.82
C GLY A 102 5.11 2.80 -19.42
N SER A 103 5.89 1.88 -18.89
CA SER A 103 6.49 1.95 -17.57
C SER A 103 7.84 2.70 -17.58
N PRO A 104 8.36 3.15 -16.43
CA PRO A 104 9.71 3.69 -16.34
C PRO A 104 10.78 2.75 -16.91
N LEU A 105 10.61 1.43 -16.76
CA LEU A 105 11.55 0.44 -17.30
C LEU A 105 11.56 0.44 -18.83
N GLU A 106 10.38 0.54 -19.47
CA GLU A 106 10.29 0.62 -20.94
C GLU A 106 10.85 1.95 -21.46
N HIS A 107 10.62 3.05 -20.75
CA HIS A 107 11.24 4.35 -21.10
C HIS A 107 12.76 4.30 -20.95
N LYS A 108 13.29 3.60 -19.93
CA LYS A 108 14.73 3.33 -19.80
C LYS A 108 15.28 2.58 -21.02
N ALA A 109 14.57 1.56 -21.49
CA ALA A 109 14.97 0.80 -22.68
C ALA A 109 14.99 1.66 -23.97
N ARG A 110 14.22 2.76 -24.00
CA ARG A 110 14.19 3.76 -25.07
C ARG A 110 15.22 4.89 -24.90
N GLY A 111 16.10 4.80 -23.88
CA GLY A 111 17.21 5.74 -23.66
C GLY A 111 16.97 6.81 -22.59
N MET A 112 15.85 6.83 -21.90
CA MET A 112 15.62 7.73 -20.76
C MET A 112 16.58 7.41 -19.61
N ASP A 113 17.12 8.42 -18.92
CA ASP A 113 18.00 8.22 -17.75
C ASP A 113 17.18 7.87 -16.51
N VAL A 114 16.87 6.59 -16.36
CA VAL A 114 16.08 6.04 -15.22
C VAL A 114 17.01 5.25 -14.31
N ARG A 115 17.02 5.60 -13.01
CA ARG A 115 17.88 5.01 -11.99
C ARG A 115 17.06 4.42 -10.84
N ILE A 116 17.39 3.20 -10.44
CA ILE A 116 16.82 2.58 -9.23
C ILE A 116 17.62 3.07 -8.03
N VAL A 117 16.90 3.49 -6.99
CA VAL A 117 17.46 3.85 -5.69
C VAL A 117 16.78 3.02 -4.58
N TYR A 118 17.48 2.80 -3.49
CA TYR A 118 16.99 2.03 -2.35
C TYR A 118 16.59 2.91 -1.17
N SER A 119 16.95 4.19 -1.23
CA SER A 119 16.51 5.21 -0.28
C SER A 119 16.42 6.58 -0.98
N PRO A 120 15.59 7.51 -0.45
CA PRO A 120 15.59 8.89 -0.95
C PRO A 120 16.98 9.56 -0.85
N SER A 121 17.78 9.20 0.15
CA SER A 121 19.14 9.70 0.33
C SER A 121 20.10 9.28 -0.80
N ASP A 122 19.84 8.17 -1.47
CA ASP A 122 20.65 7.75 -2.61
C ASP A 122 20.42 8.68 -3.82
N ALA A 123 19.23 9.28 -3.94
CA ALA A 123 18.95 10.28 -4.95
C ALA A 123 19.77 11.58 -4.75
N ILE A 124 20.03 11.99 -3.49
CA ILE A 124 20.97 13.10 -3.21
C ILE A 124 22.39 12.73 -3.61
N LYS A 125 22.86 11.51 -3.27
CA LYS A 125 24.19 11.05 -3.71
C LYS A 125 24.29 11.07 -5.23
N LEU A 126 23.24 10.63 -5.91
CA LEU A 126 23.15 10.62 -7.37
C LEU A 126 23.24 12.05 -7.93
N ALA A 127 22.57 13.03 -7.33
CA ALA A 127 22.65 14.43 -7.71
C ALA A 127 24.08 14.99 -7.58
N ARG A 128 24.77 14.68 -6.50
CA ARG A 128 26.18 15.09 -6.32
C ARG A 128 27.13 14.46 -7.32
N MET A 129 26.88 13.22 -7.72
CA MET A 129 27.69 12.51 -8.73
C MET A 129 27.40 13.00 -10.16
N ASN A 130 26.31 13.72 -10.37
CA ASN A 130 25.88 14.22 -11.67
C ASN A 130 25.57 15.74 -11.59
N PRO A 131 26.56 16.61 -11.32
CA PRO A 131 26.32 18.03 -11.08
C PRO A 131 25.75 18.78 -12.28
N GLN A 132 25.88 18.23 -13.49
CA GLN A 132 25.34 18.79 -14.73
C GLN A 132 23.91 18.36 -15.03
N LYS A 133 23.36 17.44 -14.24
CA LYS A 133 22.00 16.94 -14.40
C LYS A 133 21.16 17.24 -13.17
N HIS A 134 19.84 17.28 -13.34
CA HIS A 134 18.89 17.38 -12.27
C HIS A 134 18.35 15.99 -11.92
N VAL A 135 18.38 15.62 -10.64
CA VAL A 135 17.81 14.34 -10.16
C VAL A 135 16.40 14.59 -9.63
N MET A 136 15.42 14.03 -10.29
CA MET A 136 14.02 14.02 -9.84
C MET A 136 13.74 12.68 -9.17
N PHE A 137 13.51 12.70 -7.86
CA PHE A 137 13.11 11.51 -7.11
C PHE A 137 11.58 11.36 -7.12
N PHE A 138 11.09 10.29 -7.73
CA PHE A 138 9.69 9.91 -7.71
C PHE A 138 9.35 9.28 -6.36
N ALA A 139 8.88 10.11 -5.43
CA ALA A 139 8.52 9.69 -4.09
C ALA A 139 7.11 9.10 -4.06
N ILE A 140 7.01 7.85 -3.66
CA ILE A 140 5.75 7.13 -3.52
C ILE A 140 5.74 6.33 -2.23
N GLY A 141 4.58 6.18 -1.62
CA GLY A 141 4.38 5.38 -0.41
C GLY A 141 3.33 5.97 0.51
N PHE A 142 3.00 5.20 1.52
CA PHE A 142 2.19 5.66 2.65
C PHE A 142 3.05 6.39 3.68
N GLU A 143 2.53 6.59 4.88
CA GLU A 143 3.25 7.20 6.00
C GLU A 143 4.54 6.44 6.39
N THR A 144 4.70 5.20 5.95
CA THR A 144 5.92 4.40 6.16
C THR A 144 7.17 5.00 5.51
N THR A 145 7.05 5.57 4.33
CA THR A 145 8.17 6.08 3.52
C THR A 145 8.28 7.60 3.52
N ALA A 146 7.21 8.31 3.85
CA ALA A 146 7.18 9.77 3.91
C ALA A 146 8.23 10.38 4.86
N PRO A 147 8.52 9.82 6.06
CA PRO A 147 9.54 10.37 6.95
C PRO A 147 10.95 10.39 6.34
N SER A 148 11.35 9.35 5.61
CA SER A 148 12.66 9.30 4.96
C SER A 148 12.78 10.31 3.83
N THR A 149 11.69 10.57 3.09
CA THR A 149 11.63 11.63 2.08
C THR A 149 11.70 13.01 2.74
N ALA A 150 11.00 13.22 3.86
CA ALA A 150 11.06 14.46 4.63
C ALA A 150 12.49 14.79 5.10
N LEU A 151 13.14 13.83 5.73
CA LEU A 151 14.53 13.98 6.18
C LEU A 151 15.50 14.25 5.02
N THR A 152 15.23 13.64 3.86
CA THR A 152 16.02 13.86 2.65
C THR A 152 15.86 15.28 2.12
N LEU A 153 14.65 15.83 2.12
CA LEU A 153 14.40 17.22 1.74
C LEU A 153 15.06 18.21 2.74
N GLN A 154 14.93 17.96 4.04
CA GLN A 154 15.61 18.75 5.08
C GLN A 154 17.12 18.75 4.88
N ARG A 155 17.68 17.58 4.56
CA ARG A 155 19.09 17.42 4.27
C ARG A 155 19.51 18.13 2.99
N ALA A 156 18.75 18.00 1.90
CA ALA A 156 19.04 18.69 0.65
C ALA A 156 19.12 20.21 0.85
N LYS A 157 18.17 20.78 1.62
CA LYS A 157 18.13 22.18 1.99
C LYS A 157 19.36 22.58 2.83
N ALA A 158 19.66 21.82 3.88
CA ALA A 158 20.78 22.12 4.78
C ALA A 158 22.16 22.04 4.09
N GLU A 159 22.31 21.16 3.12
CA GLU A 159 23.55 20.92 2.38
C GLU A 159 23.64 21.68 1.04
N GLY A 160 22.62 22.48 0.68
CA GLY A 160 22.58 23.27 -0.55
C GLY A 160 22.61 22.42 -1.84
N VAL A 161 21.90 21.29 -1.86
CA VAL A 161 21.84 20.42 -3.04
C VAL A 161 20.70 20.90 -3.94
N HIS A 162 21.00 21.78 -4.91
CA HIS A 162 20.01 22.46 -5.75
C HIS A 162 19.62 21.68 -7.01
N ASN A 163 20.40 20.68 -7.42
CA ASN A 163 20.12 19.82 -8.57
C ASN A 163 19.37 18.53 -8.20
N PHE A 164 18.56 18.59 -7.15
CA PHE A 164 17.69 17.53 -6.64
C PHE A 164 16.29 18.06 -6.43
N SER A 165 15.29 17.29 -6.76
CA SER A 165 13.90 17.57 -6.37
C SER A 165 13.09 16.30 -6.17
N VAL A 166 11.94 16.43 -5.51
CA VAL A 166 11.02 15.33 -5.19
C VAL A 166 9.69 15.56 -5.91
N PHE A 167 9.28 14.58 -6.70
CA PHE A 167 7.93 14.50 -7.24
C PHE A 167 7.06 13.70 -6.25
N CYS A 168 6.29 14.41 -5.43
CA CYS A 168 5.65 13.86 -4.24
C CYS A 168 4.32 13.15 -4.54
N ASN A 169 4.27 11.83 -4.30
CA ASN A 169 3.09 10.98 -4.41
C ASN A 169 2.87 10.17 -3.11
N HIS A 170 3.25 10.73 -1.96
CA HIS A 170 2.91 10.11 -0.68
C HIS A 170 1.43 10.27 -0.38
N VAL A 171 0.79 9.17 -0.01
CA VAL A 171 -0.62 9.08 0.37
C VAL A 171 -0.77 8.70 1.84
N THR A 172 -1.95 8.96 2.42
CA THR A 172 -2.23 8.70 3.82
C THR A 172 -3.41 7.75 3.98
N ILE A 173 -3.29 6.79 4.92
CA ILE A 173 -4.24 5.68 5.02
C ILE A 173 -5.59 6.08 5.63
N ILE A 174 -5.62 6.99 6.59
CA ILE A 174 -6.85 7.34 7.32
C ILE A 174 -7.96 7.86 6.40
N PRO A 175 -7.72 8.83 5.49
CA PRO A 175 -8.75 9.28 4.56
C PRO A 175 -9.21 8.20 3.59
N ALA A 176 -8.31 7.27 3.21
CA ALA A 176 -8.67 6.15 2.35
C ALA A 176 -9.63 5.17 3.05
N ILE A 177 -9.38 4.83 4.32
CA ILE A 177 -10.31 4.01 5.12
C ILE A 177 -11.66 4.70 5.24
N ARG A 178 -11.69 6.02 5.45
CA ARG A 178 -12.93 6.80 5.52
C ARG A 178 -13.71 6.71 4.20
N ALA A 179 -13.05 6.95 3.07
CA ALA A 179 -13.69 6.86 1.76
C ALA A 179 -14.27 5.47 1.46
N ILE A 180 -13.65 4.41 1.99
CA ILE A 180 -14.18 3.05 1.90
C ILE A 180 -15.42 2.89 2.77
N LEU A 181 -15.39 3.36 4.01
CA LEU A 181 -16.53 3.26 4.94
C LEU A 181 -17.74 4.09 4.48
N ASP A 182 -17.51 5.21 3.81
CA ASP A 182 -18.53 6.07 3.22
C ASP A 182 -19.18 5.44 1.95
N SER A 183 -18.61 4.33 1.43
CA SER A 183 -19.17 3.68 0.23
C SER A 183 -20.43 2.88 0.58
N PRO A 184 -21.58 3.10 -0.12
CA PRO A 184 -22.85 2.46 0.21
C PRO A 184 -22.83 0.94 0.04
N ASP A 185 -21.94 0.42 -0.81
CA ASP A 185 -21.81 -1.02 -1.10
C ASP A 185 -20.96 -1.76 -0.07
N MET A 186 -20.33 -1.02 0.86
CA MET A 186 -19.35 -1.57 1.78
C MET A 186 -20.00 -2.12 3.04
N ARG A 187 -19.82 -3.42 3.25
CA ARG A 187 -20.26 -4.12 4.48
C ARG A 187 -19.05 -4.77 5.12
N LEU A 188 -18.49 -4.09 6.11
CA LEU A 188 -17.36 -4.58 6.89
C LEU A 188 -17.76 -4.73 8.36
N ASP A 189 -17.25 -5.79 9.00
CA ASP A 189 -17.44 -6.02 10.43
C ASP A 189 -16.28 -5.46 11.26
N GLY A 190 -15.06 -5.42 10.71
CA GLY A 190 -13.88 -4.91 11.41
C GLY A 190 -12.65 -4.80 10.51
N PHE A 191 -11.55 -4.28 11.09
CA PHE A 191 -10.32 -4.01 10.38
C PHE A 191 -9.12 -4.69 11.02
N ILE A 192 -8.28 -5.28 10.17
CA ILE A 192 -6.90 -5.62 10.50
C ILE A 192 -6.06 -4.37 10.15
N GLY A 193 -5.67 -3.63 11.18
CA GLY A 193 -4.99 -2.34 11.06
C GLY A 193 -3.55 -2.47 10.55
N PRO A 194 -3.06 -1.51 9.75
CA PRO A 194 -1.82 -1.62 8.99
C PRO A 194 -0.58 -1.50 9.89
N GLY A 195 0.12 -2.62 10.11
CA GLY A 195 1.28 -2.67 10.99
C GLY A 195 2.39 -1.69 10.59
N HIS A 196 2.78 -1.66 9.30
CA HIS A 196 3.85 -0.76 8.83
C HIS A 196 3.52 0.72 9.04
N VAL A 197 2.36 1.17 8.59
CA VAL A 197 1.91 2.57 8.78
C VAL A 197 1.85 2.93 10.26
N SER A 198 1.34 2.03 11.09
CA SER A 198 1.18 2.27 12.53
C SER A 198 2.51 2.39 13.28
N THR A 199 3.64 1.89 12.74
CA THR A 199 4.97 2.18 13.31
C THR A 199 5.26 3.69 13.30
N VAL A 200 4.70 4.42 12.37
CA VAL A 200 4.86 5.88 12.22
C VAL A 200 3.74 6.63 12.92
N ILE A 201 2.47 6.33 12.59
CA ILE A 201 1.34 7.14 13.08
C ILE A 201 0.76 6.67 14.42
N GLY A 202 1.12 5.47 14.88
CA GLY A 202 0.55 4.87 16.11
C GLY A 202 -0.84 4.30 15.92
N CYS A 203 -1.53 4.10 17.05
CA CYS A 203 -2.88 3.54 17.09
C CYS A 203 -3.97 4.63 17.24
N ARG A 204 -3.62 5.77 17.82
CA ARG A 204 -4.55 6.87 18.10
C ARG A 204 -5.36 7.34 16.88
N PRO A 205 -4.79 7.49 15.67
CA PRO A 205 -5.54 7.95 14.50
C PRO A 205 -6.70 7.04 14.10
N TYR A 206 -6.76 5.80 14.57
CA TYR A 206 -7.86 4.87 14.27
C TYR A 206 -9.03 4.95 15.25
N GLU A 207 -8.92 5.73 16.34
CA GLU A 207 -9.99 5.78 17.37
C GLU A 207 -11.35 6.23 16.82
N TRP A 208 -11.36 7.06 15.78
CA TRP A 208 -12.60 7.49 15.13
C TRP A 208 -13.36 6.33 14.48
N ILE A 209 -12.66 5.30 13.96
CA ILE A 209 -13.27 4.10 13.37
C ILE A 209 -14.10 3.37 14.44
N ALA A 210 -13.49 3.16 15.61
CA ALA A 210 -14.17 2.51 16.72
C ALA A 210 -15.30 3.36 17.28
N LYS A 211 -15.08 4.67 17.46
CA LYS A 211 -16.03 5.61 18.07
C LYS A 211 -17.21 5.97 17.17
N ASN A 212 -16.97 6.23 15.89
CA ASN A 212 -17.95 6.77 14.97
C ASN A 212 -18.58 5.69 14.07
N GLU A 213 -17.76 4.74 13.61
CA GLU A 213 -18.22 3.67 12.72
C GLU A 213 -18.60 2.39 13.46
N HIS A 214 -18.39 2.37 14.77
CA HIS A 214 -18.68 1.21 15.64
C HIS A 214 -18.05 -0.10 15.11
N LYS A 215 -16.81 -0.02 14.58
CA LYS A 215 -16.09 -1.17 14.06
C LYS A 215 -14.78 -1.38 14.81
N PRO A 216 -14.51 -2.62 15.27
CA PRO A 216 -13.24 -2.95 15.87
C PRO A 216 -12.11 -2.82 14.85
N ILE A 217 -10.96 -2.35 15.30
CA ILE A 217 -9.73 -2.34 14.53
C ILE A 217 -8.57 -2.81 15.41
N VAL A 218 -7.80 -3.76 14.92
CA VAL A 218 -6.64 -4.31 15.61
C VAL A 218 -5.40 -4.08 14.77
N VAL A 219 -4.48 -3.25 15.26
CA VAL A 219 -3.18 -3.04 14.61
C VAL A 219 -2.35 -4.31 14.72
N CYS A 220 -1.91 -4.83 13.57
CA CYS A 220 -1.44 -6.19 13.39
C CYS A 220 0.00 -6.25 12.87
N GLY A 221 0.79 -7.23 13.36
CA GLY A 221 2.06 -7.62 12.77
C GLY A 221 1.88 -8.46 11.51
N PHE A 222 2.95 -9.10 11.01
CA PHE A 222 2.99 -9.72 9.68
C PHE A 222 3.21 -11.23 9.69
N GLU A 223 3.50 -11.79 10.85
CA GLU A 223 3.67 -13.23 10.95
C GLU A 223 2.30 -13.95 11.04
N PRO A 224 2.23 -15.25 10.73
CA PRO A 224 0.96 -15.98 10.74
C PRO A 224 0.18 -15.85 12.05
N LEU A 225 0.87 -15.98 13.17
CA LEU A 225 0.25 -15.87 14.49
C LEU A 225 -0.24 -14.45 14.80
N ASP A 226 0.48 -13.41 14.32
CA ASP A 226 0.01 -12.03 14.46
C ASP A 226 -1.38 -11.83 13.83
N LEU A 227 -1.52 -12.31 12.60
CA LEU A 227 -2.78 -12.19 11.86
C LEU A 227 -3.91 -12.97 12.53
N LEU A 228 -3.67 -14.21 12.92
CA LEU A 228 -4.69 -15.02 13.59
C LEU A 228 -5.07 -14.44 14.96
N GLN A 229 -4.12 -13.98 15.75
CA GLN A 229 -4.40 -13.29 17.02
C GLN A 229 -5.21 -12.02 16.81
N SER A 230 -4.93 -11.24 15.78
CA SER A 230 -5.72 -10.05 15.45
C SER A 230 -7.16 -10.40 15.10
N ILE A 231 -7.38 -11.49 14.36
CA ILE A 231 -8.73 -11.99 14.04
C ILE A 231 -9.44 -12.44 15.33
N VAL A 232 -8.77 -13.17 16.22
CA VAL A 232 -9.32 -13.54 17.55
C VAL A 232 -9.76 -12.29 18.32
N MET A 233 -8.91 -11.26 18.38
CA MET A 233 -9.22 -10.01 19.10
C MET A 233 -10.42 -9.28 18.47
N ILE A 234 -10.53 -9.22 17.14
CA ILE A 234 -11.68 -8.62 16.46
C ILE A 234 -12.96 -9.41 16.76
N LEU A 235 -12.94 -10.74 16.63
CA LEU A 235 -14.10 -11.59 16.89
C LEU A 235 -14.56 -11.50 18.36
N ALA A 236 -13.62 -11.45 19.31
CA ALA A 236 -13.93 -11.27 20.73
C ALA A 236 -14.63 -9.94 21.03
N GLN A 237 -14.25 -8.86 20.34
CA GLN A 237 -14.96 -7.58 20.42
C GLN A 237 -16.36 -7.67 19.81
N LEU A 238 -16.49 -8.25 18.60
CA LEU A 238 -17.78 -8.40 17.91
C LEU A 238 -18.75 -9.27 18.71
N GLN A 239 -18.28 -10.32 19.37
CA GLN A 239 -19.11 -11.16 20.23
C GLN A 239 -19.68 -10.40 21.43
N LYS A 240 -18.91 -9.44 21.98
CA LYS A 240 -19.32 -8.58 23.10
C LYS A 240 -20.13 -7.36 22.67
N GLY A 241 -20.31 -7.12 21.37
CA GLY A 241 -20.89 -5.89 20.85
C GLY A 241 -20.02 -4.65 21.10
N GLU A 242 -18.70 -4.84 21.22
CA GLU A 242 -17.74 -3.78 21.47
C GLU A 242 -17.04 -3.37 20.16
N ALA A 243 -16.57 -2.12 20.11
CA ALA A 243 -15.72 -1.61 19.05
C ALA A 243 -14.61 -0.73 19.66
N LYS A 244 -13.38 -1.24 19.61
CA LYS A 244 -12.20 -0.59 20.20
C LYS A 244 -11.03 -0.67 19.22
N VAL A 245 -10.08 0.25 19.40
CA VAL A 245 -8.74 0.11 18.80
C VAL A 245 -7.91 -0.75 19.73
N GLU A 246 -7.35 -1.84 19.21
CA GLU A 246 -6.38 -2.66 19.94
C GLU A 246 -5.07 -2.78 19.16
N ASN A 247 -4.00 -3.04 19.88
CA ASN A 247 -2.67 -3.17 19.31
C ASN A 247 -2.13 -4.58 19.59
N GLN A 248 -2.18 -5.46 18.61
CA GLN A 248 -1.53 -6.77 18.67
C GLN A 248 0.00 -6.62 18.47
N TYR A 249 0.43 -5.64 17.67
CA TYR A 249 1.84 -5.44 17.29
C TYR A 249 2.61 -4.57 18.29
N LYS A 250 2.33 -4.73 19.59
CA LYS A 250 2.90 -3.92 20.70
C LYS A 250 4.44 -3.93 20.74
N ARG A 251 5.08 -5.01 20.24
CA ARG A 251 6.53 -5.13 20.21
C ARG A 251 7.22 -4.12 19.30
N VAL A 252 6.46 -3.50 18.38
CA VAL A 252 7.02 -2.56 17.38
C VAL A 252 6.24 -1.24 17.35
N VAL A 253 4.92 -1.28 17.52
CA VAL A 253 4.04 -0.11 17.36
C VAL A 253 3.77 0.56 18.71
N PRO A 254 4.27 1.78 18.94
CA PRO A 254 3.87 2.60 20.10
C PRO A 254 2.48 3.19 19.86
N TRP A 255 1.69 3.41 20.92
CA TRP A 255 0.34 3.94 20.80
C TRP A 255 0.28 5.32 20.12
N GLU A 256 1.23 6.21 20.45
CA GLU A 256 1.31 7.59 19.95
C GLU A 256 2.13 7.72 18.65
N GLY A 257 2.62 6.61 18.11
CA GLY A 257 3.47 6.61 16.92
C GLY A 257 4.91 7.08 17.19
N ASN A 258 5.67 7.26 16.12
CA ASN A 258 7.05 7.74 16.17
C ASN A 258 7.07 9.26 16.09
N ARG A 259 7.30 9.92 17.22
CA ARG A 259 7.28 11.39 17.34
C ARG A 259 8.30 12.08 16.43
N ALA A 260 9.49 11.50 16.24
CA ALA A 260 10.52 12.09 15.37
C ALA A 260 10.08 12.02 13.90
N ALA A 261 9.53 10.88 13.47
CA ALA A 261 9.00 10.70 12.12
C ALA A 261 7.82 11.65 11.85
N LEU A 262 6.87 11.72 12.78
CA LEU A 262 5.71 12.62 12.69
C LEU A 262 6.15 14.09 12.61
N LYS A 263 7.14 14.49 13.43
CA LYS A 263 7.70 15.84 13.38
C LYS A 263 8.36 16.13 12.03
N ALA A 264 9.20 15.24 11.52
CA ALA A 264 9.87 15.42 10.24
C ALA A 264 8.84 15.58 9.11
N MET A 265 7.77 14.77 9.12
CA MET A 265 6.67 14.89 8.15
C MET A 265 5.94 16.23 8.28
N ALA A 266 5.59 16.65 9.50
CA ALA A 266 4.86 17.89 9.74
C ALA A 266 5.67 19.14 9.36
N ASP A 267 6.99 19.11 9.58
CA ASP A 267 7.89 20.21 9.22
C ASP A 267 8.09 20.33 7.68
N THR A 268 7.87 19.25 6.92
CA THR A 268 8.22 19.20 5.50
C THR A 268 7.01 19.12 4.58
N PHE A 269 5.94 18.47 5.03
CA PHE A 269 4.74 18.24 4.23
C PHE A 269 3.50 18.91 4.80
N GLN A 270 2.52 19.08 3.94
CA GLN A 270 1.14 19.43 4.28
C GLN A 270 0.17 18.60 3.44
N LEU A 271 -1.07 18.48 3.90
CA LEU A 271 -2.08 17.71 3.19
C LEU A 271 -2.50 18.41 1.88
N ARG A 272 -2.64 17.64 0.82
CA ARG A 272 -3.32 18.10 -0.40
C ARG A 272 -4.82 18.23 -0.13
N PRO A 273 -5.50 19.25 -0.66
CA PRO A 273 -6.95 19.35 -0.55
C PRO A 273 -7.66 18.12 -1.10
N TYR A 274 -7.22 17.64 -2.27
CA TYR A 274 -7.72 16.44 -2.94
C TYR A 274 -6.57 15.71 -3.62
N PHE A 275 -6.68 14.40 -3.68
CA PHE A 275 -5.79 13.55 -4.47
C PHE A 275 -6.60 12.41 -5.09
N GLU A 276 -6.31 12.10 -6.35
CA GLU A 276 -6.94 10.98 -7.02
C GLU A 276 -6.28 9.67 -6.59
N TRP A 277 -7.10 8.70 -6.24
CA TRP A 277 -6.67 7.33 -5.96
C TRP A 277 -7.19 6.43 -7.07
N ARG A 278 -6.29 5.66 -7.65
CA ARG A 278 -6.65 4.71 -8.71
C ARG A 278 -7.68 3.73 -8.18
N GLY A 279 -8.81 3.63 -8.89
CA GLY A 279 -9.92 2.76 -8.51
C GLY A 279 -10.83 3.27 -7.39
N LEU A 280 -10.45 4.34 -6.65
CA LEU A 280 -11.26 4.91 -5.57
C LEU A 280 -11.72 6.34 -5.87
N GLY A 281 -11.16 7.00 -6.91
CA GLY A 281 -11.49 8.38 -7.26
C GLY A 281 -10.80 9.42 -6.37
N PHE A 282 -11.38 10.63 -6.32
CA PHE A 282 -10.81 11.75 -5.56
C PHE A 282 -11.16 11.66 -4.09
N ILE A 283 -10.13 11.60 -3.24
CA ILE A 283 -10.27 11.57 -1.78
C ILE A 283 -9.68 12.85 -1.18
N SER A 284 -10.46 13.51 -0.35
CA SER A 284 -10.05 14.74 0.35
C SER A 284 -8.93 14.43 1.35
N GLN A 285 -7.93 15.30 1.41
CA GLN A 285 -6.84 15.28 2.39
C GLN A 285 -6.10 13.93 2.50
N SER A 286 -5.98 13.21 1.40
CA SER A 286 -5.48 11.83 1.35
C SER A 286 -4.06 11.69 0.82
N ALA A 287 -3.39 12.81 0.52
CA ALA A 287 -2.01 12.80 0.05
C ALA A 287 -1.24 13.99 0.60
N LEU A 288 0.08 13.88 0.56
CA LEU A 288 1.01 14.90 1.00
C LEU A 288 1.46 15.77 -0.18
N ARG A 289 1.66 17.06 0.06
CA ARG A 289 2.44 17.96 -0.78
C ARG A 289 3.58 18.58 0.03
N ILE A 290 4.62 18.95 -0.65
CA ILE A 290 5.77 19.63 -0.06
C ILE A 290 5.35 21.04 0.37
N ARG A 291 5.82 21.49 1.53
CA ARG A 291 5.57 22.87 2.03
C ARG A 291 6.35 23.89 1.22
N ASP A 292 5.85 25.11 1.18
CA ASP A 292 6.41 26.21 0.39
C ASP A 292 7.85 26.55 0.78
N GLU A 293 8.26 26.28 2.05
CA GLU A 293 9.64 26.46 2.50
C GLU A 293 10.64 25.50 1.82
N TYR A 294 10.14 24.48 1.11
CA TYR A 294 10.91 23.53 0.31
C TYR A 294 10.55 23.59 -1.18
N ALA A 295 9.95 24.66 -1.66
CA ALA A 295 9.49 24.84 -3.05
C ALA A 295 10.60 24.58 -4.07
N GLU A 296 11.83 24.94 -3.76
CA GLU A 296 13.00 24.70 -4.63
C GLU A 296 13.24 23.21 -4.90
N TRP A 297 12.89 22.34 -3.95
CA TRP A 297 13.02 20.87 -4.05
C TRP A 297 11.71 20.17 -4.41
N ASP A 298 10.67 20.92 -4.74
CA ASP A 298 9.40 20.37 -5.21
C ASP A 298 9.38 20.34 -6.74
N SER A 299 9.37 19.15 -7.32
CA SER A 299 9.34 18.99 -8.78
C SER A 299 8.08 19.60 -9.41
N GLU A 300 6.95 19.64 -8.69
CA GLU A 300 5.71 20.20 -9.20
C GLU A 300 5.77 21.74 -9.28
N GLN A 301 6.53 22.38 -8.38
CA GLN A 301 6.73 23.83 -8.41
C GLN A 301 7.89 24.24 -9.32
N ARG A 302 8.94 23.39 -9.39
CA ARG A 302 10.14 23.66 -10.18
C ARG A 302 9.91 23.50 -11.67
N PHE A 303 9.13 22.50 -12.06
CA PHE A 303 8.83 22.17 -13.46
C PHE A 303 7.34 22.42 -13.73
N HIS A 304 7.04 22.79 -14.97
CA HIS A 304 5.64 22.84 -15.37
C HIS A 304 5.10 21.42 -15.54
N VAL A 305 4.35 20.95 -14.57
CA VAL A 305 3.72 19.62 -14.60
C VAL A 305 2.45 19.69 -15.44
N PRO A 306 2.29 18.83 -16.46
CA PRO A 306 1.11 18.87 -17.34
C PRO A 306 -0.23 18.64 -16.62
N GLY A 307 -0.22 17.87 -15.53
CA GLY A 307 -1.44 17.50 -14.80
C GLY A 307 -2.32 16.54 -15.61
N ILE A 308 -1.66 15.54 -16.22
CA ILE A 308 -2.30 14.57 -17.10
C ILE A 308 -3.34 13.77 -16.33
N ARG A 309 -4.57 13.75 -16.82
CA ARG A 309 -5.65 12.91 -16.28
C ARG A 309 -5.88 11.72 -17.21
N VAL A 310 -5.76 10.54 -16.64
CA VAL A 310 -5.94 9.28 -17.37
C VAL A 310 -7.00 8.46 -16.68
N THR A 311 -8.01 8.06 -17.46
CA THR A 311 -9.02 7.11 -16.98
C THR A 311 -8.45 5.70 -17.04
N ASP A 312 -8.60 4.93 -15.98
CA ASP A 312 -8.22 3.51 -15.98
C ASP A 312 -8.93 2.74 -17.11
N PRO A 313 -8.27 1.71 -17.68
CA PRO A 313 -8.91 0.85 -18.65
C PRO A 313 -10.25 0.30 -18.11
N LYS A 314 -11.35 0.57 -18.79
CA LYS A 314 -12.70 0.17 -18.34
C LYS A 314 -12.85 -1.34 -18.06
N ALA A 315 -12.03 -2.16 -18.72
CA ALA A 315 -12.00 -3.60 -18.49
C ALA A 315 -11.30 -4.00 -17.17
N ALA A 316 -10.45 -3.14 -16.60
CA ALA A 316 -9.73 -3.40 -15.36
C ALA A 316 -10.60 -3.04 -14.15
N GLN A 317 -11.03 -4.04 -13.39
CA GLN A 317 -11.95 -3.91 -12.26
C GLN A 317 -11.22 -3.75 -10.92
N CYS A 318 -10.08 -3.02 -10.93
CA CYS A 318 -9.24 -2.85 -9.73
C CYS A 318 -9.96 -2.14 -8.58
N GLY A 319 -10.82 -1.17 -8.88
CA GLY A 319 -11.60 -0.45 -7.87
C GLY A 319 -12.58 -1.35 -7.12
N GLU A 320 -13.28 -2.23 -7.82
CA GLU A 320 -14.21 -3.19 -7.23
C GLU A 320 -13.47 -4.22 -6.35
N VAL A 321 -12.26 -4.61 -6.76
CA VAL A 321 -11.41 -5.52 -5.96
C VAL A 321 -10.94 -4.82 -4.68
N LEU A 322 -10.48 -3.56 -4.77
CA LEU A 322 -10.05 -2.78 -3.60
C LEU A 322 -11.17 -2.53 -2.60
N LYS A 323 -12.41 -2.41 -3.10
CA LYS A 323 -13.61 -2.27 -2.25
C LYS A 323 -14.10 -3.61 -1.71
N GLY A 324 -13.54 -4.75 -2.14
CA GLY A 324 -14.02 -6.07 -1.76
C GLY A 324 -15.37 -6.45 -2.39
N VAL A 325 -15.80 -5.75 -3.43
CA VAL A 325 -17.00 -6.08 -4.22
C VAL A 325 -16.74 -7.28 -5.14
N LEU A 326 -15.50 -7.37 -5.66
CA LEU A 326 -15.03 -8.49 -6.47
C LEU A 326 -13.80 -9.15 -5.85
N LYS A 327 -13.69 -10.47 -5.98
CA LYS A 327 -12.43 -11.19 -5.75
C LYS A 327 -11.52 -11.09 -6.98
N PRO A 328 -10.18 -11.15 -6.83
CA PRO A 328 -9.26 -11.08 -7.96
C PRO A 328 -9.62 -12.00 -9.13
N ALA A 329 -9.95 -13.27 -8.86
CA ALA A 329 -10.32 -14.26 -9.87
C ALA A 329 -11.63 -13.96 -10.63
N GLN A 330 -12.47 -13.06 -10.13
CA GLN A 330 -13.72 -12.67 -10.76
C GLN A 330 -13.53 -11.52 -11.79
N CYS A 331 -12.38 -10.85 -11.77
CA CYS A 331 -12.05 -9.85 -12.77
C CYS A 331 -11.85 -10.52 -14.14
N LYS A 332 -12.48 -9.95 -15.17
CA LYS A 332 -12.49 -10.51 -16.54
C LYS A 332 -11.10 -10.67 -17.14
N LEU A 333 -10.16 -9.80 -16.78
CA LEU A 333 -8.79 -9.81 -17.29
C LEU A 333 -7.84 -10.69 -16.47
N PHE A 334 -8.26 -11.13 -15.28
CA PHE A 334 -7.37 -11.84 -14.35
C PHE A 334 -6.85 -13.15 -14.93
N GLY A 335 -5.52 -13.32 -14.90
CA GLY A 335 -4.84 -14.55 -15.35
C GLY A 335 -4.87 -14.78 -16.87
N LYS A 336 -5.36 -13.83 -17.64
CA LYS A 336 -5.42 -13.80 -19.10
C LYS A 336 -4.56 -12.67 -19.61
N GLU A 337 -5.17 -11.53 -19.93
CA GLU A 337 -4.49 -10.32 -20.38
C GLU A 337 -3.73 -9.62 -19.24
N CYS A 338 -4.20 -9.81 -17.99
CA CYS A 338 -3.60 -9.19 -16.79
C CYS A 338 -2.90 -10.25 -15.92
N THR A 339 -1.59 -10.29 -16.01
CA THR A 339 -0.69 -11.19 -15.26
C THR A 339 0.43 -10.38 -14.60
N PRO A 340 1.19 -10.92 -13.63
CA PRO A 340 2.36 -10.22 -13.08
C PRO A 340 3.44 -9.87 -14.11
N GLU A 341 3.50 -10.62 -15.21
CA GLU A 341 4.42 -10.38 -16.32
C GLU A 341 3.90 -9.27 -17.24
N ASN A 342 2.57 -9.14 -17.38
CA ASN A 342 1.90 -8.11 -18.18
C ASN A 342 0.77 -7.46 -17.36
N PRO A 343 1.08 -6.57 -16.41
CA PRO A 343 0.10 -5.99 -15.52
C PRO A 343 -0.73 -4.90 -16.23
N VAL A 344 -1.98 -5.21 -16.60
CA VAL A 344 -2.94 -4.23 -17.13
C VAL A 344 -3.54 -3.40 -16.00
N GLY A 345 -3.89 -4.04 -14.90
CA GLY A 345 -4.41 -3.39 -13.68
C GLY A 345 -3.34 -3.18 -12.62
N ALA A 346 -3.44 -2.08 -11.87
CA ALA A 346 -2.46 -1.70 -10.86
C ALA A 346 -2.25 -2.77 -9.77
N LEU A 347 -3.29 -3.51 -9.40
CA LEU A 347 -3.21 -4.55 -8.35
C LEU A 347 -2.38 -5.78 -8.78
N MET A 348 -1.94 -5.84 -10.03
CA MET A 348 -1.10 -6.91 -10.56
C MET A 348 0.38 -6.53 -10.63
N VAL A 349 0.73 -5.25 -10.44
CA VAL A 349 2.10 -4.73 -10.59
C VAL A 349 3.03 -5.14 -9.46
N SER A 350 2.54 -5.06 -8.22
CA SER A 350 3.32 -5.31 -6.99
C SER A 350 2.88 -6.59 -6.31
N SER A 351 3.82 -7.32 -5.70
CA SER A 351 3.54 -8.50 -4.86
C SER A 351 2.65 -8.18 -3.64
N GLU A 352 2.52 -6.91 -3.28
CA GLU A 352 1.62 -6.41 -2.25
C GLU A 352 0.21 -6.12 -2.78
N GLY A 353 0.02 -6.11 -4.09
CA GLY A 353 -1.30 -5.98 -4.71
C GLY A 353 -2.10 -7.28 -4.59
N SER A 354 -3.39 -7.17 -4.26
CA SER A 354 -4.24 -8.33 -4.01
C SER A 354 -4.33 -9.29 -5.21
N CYS A 355 -4.36 -8.77 -6.45
CA CYS A 355 -4.37 -9.61 -7.65
C CYS A 355 -3.05 -10.37 -7.84
N ALA A 356 -1.91 -9.69 -7.67
CA ALA A 356 -0.60 -10.33 -7.83
C ALA A 356 -0.35 -11.38 -6.71
N ALA A 357 -0.72 -11.07 -5.48
CA ALA A 357 -0.62 -12.01 -4.37
C ALA A 357 -1.49 -13.26 -4.61
N TYR A 358 -2.75 -13.05 -4.99
CA TYR A 358 -3.65 -14.16 -5.34
C TYR A 358 -3.11 -15.00 -6.51
N TYR A 359 -2.62 -14.37 -7.57
CA TYR A 359 -2.06 -15.04 -8.75
C TYR A 359 -0.86 -15.91 -8.38
N ASN A 360 0.08 -15.37 -7.61
CA ASN A 360 1.32 -16.07 -7.30
C ASN A 360 1.13 -17.24 -6.33
N TYR A 361 0.21 -17.14 -5.39
CA TYR A 361 0.08 -18.13 -4.33
C TYR A 361 -1.11 -19.07 -4.48
N GLU A 362 -2.24 -18.66 -5.02
CA GLU A 362 -3.43 -19.50 -5.16
C GLU A 362 -3.63 -19.98 -6.60
N HIS A 363 -3.59 -19.09 -7.58
CA HIS A 363 -3.85 -19.44 -8.97
C HIS A 363 -2.80 -20.40 -9.54
N ARG A 364 -1.53 -20.19 -9.23
CA ARG A 364 -0.46 -21.13 -9.65
C ARG A 364 -0.58 -22.49 -8.97
N LYS A 365 -0.97 -22.56 -7.69
CA LYS A 365 -1.23 -23.85 -7.02
C LYS A 365 -2.37 -24.62 -7.70
N ALA A 366 -3.49 -23.98 -8.01
CA ALA A 366 -4.62 -24.59 -8.68
C ALA A 366 -4.24 -25.15 -10.06
N ASN A 367 -3.46 -24.40 -10.84
CA ASN A 367 -2.99 -24.84 -12.16
C ASN A 367 -2.01 -26.02 -12.07
N LEU A 368 -1.11 -26.03 -11.09
CA LEU A 368 -0.21 -27.17 -10.86
C LEU A 368 -0.97 -28.46 -10.52
N VAL A 369 -1.99 -28.38 -9.67
CA VAL A 369 -2.83 -29.53 -9.30
C VAL A 369 -3.61 -30.02 -10.51
N THR A 370 -4.16 -29.14 -11.34
CA THR A 370 -4.91 -29.51 -12.56
C THR A 370 -4.00 -30.16 -13.59
N THR A 371 -2.76 -29.70 -13.74
CA THR A 371 -1.79 -30.28 -14.69
C THR A 371 -1.30 -31.65 -14.25
N LEU A 372 -1.19 -31.91 -12.95
CA LEU A 372 -0.78 -33.19 -12.39
C LEU A 372 -1.94 -34.21 -12.33
N SER A 373 -3.18 -33.77 -12.39
CA SER A 373 -4.40 -34.61 -12.37
C SER A 373 -4.98 -34.91 -13.75
N SER A 374 -4.42 -34.35 -14.84
CA SER A 374 -4.82 -34.69 -16.19
C SER A 374 -4.20 -36.05 -16.57
N PRO A 375 -5.00 -37.10 -16.87
CA PRO A 375 -4.46 -38.36 -17.37
C PRO A 375 -3.79 -38.13 -18.72
N ALA A 376 -2.59 -38.74 -18.87
CA ALA A 376 -1.82 -38.73 -20.10
C ALA A 376 -2.53 -39.49 -21.25
#